data_937a622dea9693d46a247e8d336309d6
#
_entry.id   937a622dea9693d46a247e8d336309d6
#
_cell.length_a   1.000
_cell.length_b   1.000
_cell.length_c   1.000
_cell.angle_alpha   90.00
_cell.angle_beta   90.00
_cell.angle_gamma   90.00
#
_symmetry.space_group_name_H-M   'P 1'
#
loop_
_entity.id
_entity.type
_entity.pdbx_description
1 polymer ?
#
loop_
_entity_poly.entity_id
_entity_poly.type
_entity_poly.pdbx_seq_one_letter_code
_entity_poly.pdbx_strand_id
1 'polypeptide(L)'
;MCSSDLVNTSAEVKGEADYCCTSGNAVEVVNAIPADREILFLPDMYLGAHVRRVTGRANIRVWMGECHVHAGIDPENIRRQRALHPEAEFLIHPECGCATSVVEAVSAGDVDPAGVHILSTEGMIKRPGESETDTFIVATEVGILHRLRRAYPGKTFHAANERASCAYMKVTTLPKVLGALERMEHRITVAPDVAERARLAIERMVAIGGGATPAGPGVDPGE
;
A
#
# COMPACT_ATOMS: atom_id res chain seq x y z
N MET A 1 2.19 2.62 25.17
CA MET A 1 2.59 2.52 23.75
C MET A 1 1.44 1.85 23.02
N CYS A 2 1.11 2.31 21.85
CA CYS A 2 0.10 1.72 20.98
C CYS A 2 0.80 1.20 19.73
N SER A 3 0.37 0.08 19.16
CA SER A 3 0.95 -0.47 17.95
C SER A 3 -0.01 -0.38 16.77
N SER A 4 0.50 0.06 15.61
CA SER A 4 -0.23 0.09 14.34
C SER A 4 0.48 -0.78 13.32
N ASP A 5 -0.20 -1.80 12.83
CA ASP A 5 0.33 -2.87 11.99
C ASP A 5 -0.29 -2.85 10.60
N LEU A 6 0.55 -2.92 9.55
CA LEU A 6 0.09 -3.06 8.17
C LEU A 6 -0.50 -4.48 7.97
N VAL A 7 -1.65 -4.57 7.31
CA VAL A 7 -2.46 -5.81 7.19
C VAL A 7 -1.77 -7.01 6.53
N ASN A 8 -0.62 -6.84 5.91
CA ASN A 8 0.12 -7.92 5.25
C ASN A 8 1.04 -8.75 6.17
N THR A 9 0.97 -8.54 7.49
CA THR A 9 1.66 -9.36 8.51
C THR A 9 0.91 -10.65 8.84
N SER A 10 1.49 -11.51 9.67
CA SER A 10 0.83 -12.74 10.14
C SER A 10 -0.27 -12.45 11.17
N ALA A 11 -1.11 -13.45 11.44
CA ALA A 11 -2.16 -13.36 12.46
C ALA A 11 -1.58 -13.15 13.87
N GLU A 12 -0.41 -13.74 14.15
CA GLU A 12 0.29 -13.60 15.43
C GLU A 12 0.70 -12.16 15.67
N VAL A 13 1.28 -11.49 14.66
CA VAL A 13 1.64 -10.06 14.75
C VAL A 13 0.39 -9.20 14.97
N LYS A 14 -0.69 -9.48 14.25
CA LYS A 14 -1.97 -8.78 14.45
C LYS A 14 -2.55 -8.99 15.84
N GLY A 15 -2.34 -10.19 16.42
CA GLY A 15 -2.77 -10.49 17.79
C GLY A 15 -2.04 -9.68 18.87
N GLU A 16 -0.86 -9.15 18.56
CA GLU A 16 -0.07 -8.26 19.44
C GLU A 16 -0.25 -6.78 19.08
N ALA A 17 -0.93 -6.47 17.98
CA ALA A 17 -1.17 -5.10 17.53
C ALA A 17 -2.48 -4.53 18.09
N ASP A 18 -2.49 -3.23 18.39
CA ASP A 18 -3.71 -2.52 18.81
C ASP A 18 -4.60 -2.17 17.63
N TYR A 19 -4.00 -1.79 16.51
CA TYR A 19 -4.68 -1.41 15.27
C TYR A 19 -4.02 -2.06 14.07
N CYS A 20 -4.82 -2.45 13.09
CA CYS A 20 -4.31 -2.69 11.75
C CYS A 20 -4.47 -1.43 10.88
N CYS A 21 -3.73 -1.36 9.76
CA CYS A 21 -3.93 -0.34 8.74
C CYS A 21 -3.57 -0.89 7.36
N THR A 22 -3.92 -0.16 6.34
CA THR A 22 -3.45 -0.31 4.96
C THR A 22 -2.68 0.94 4.56
N SER A 23 -1.94 0.91 3.47
CA SER A 23 -1.32 2.11 2.92
C SER A 23 -2.35 3.20 2.54
N GLY A 24 -3.62 2.80 2.36
CA GLY A 24 -4.71 3.73 2.02
C GLY A 24 -5.35 4.43 3.21
N ASN A 25 -5.26 3.87 4.43
CA ASN A 25 -5.91 4.44 5.62
C ASN A 25 -4.97 4.61 6.83
N ALA A 26 -3.67 4.42 6.65
CA ALA A 26 -2.70 4.49 7.75
C ALA A 26 -2.69 5.87 8.43
N VAL A 27 -2.90 6.95 7.67
CA VAL A 27 -2.98 8.33 8.20
C VAL A 27 -4.22 8.48 9.10
N GLU A 28 -5.38 8.01 8.65
CA GLU A 28 -6.64 8.05 9.39
C GLU A 28 -6.56 7.22 10.67
N VAL A 29 -5.99 6.01 10.58
CA VAL A 29 -5.78 5.13 11.74
C VAL A 29 -4.89 5.81 12.77
N VAL A 30 -3.76 6.37 12.37
CA VAL A 30 -2.84 7.07 13.27
C VAL A 30 -3.49 8.31 13.88
N ASN A 31 -4.28 9.06 13.13
CA ASN A 31 -5.01 10.22 13.64
C ASN A 31 -6.12 9.85 14.64
N ALA A 32 -6.69 8.65 14.53
CA ALA A 32 -7.68 8.15 15.49
C ALA A 32 -7.07 7.71 16.85
N ILE A 33 -5.76 7.47 16.90
CA ILE A 33 -5.04 7.15 18.14
C ILE A 33 -4.85 8.42 18.97
N PRO A 34 -5.15 8.44 20.29
CA PRO A 34 -4.96 9.61 21.14
C PRO A 34 -3.57 10.23 21.00
N ALA A 35 -3.50 11.57 20.98
CA ALA A 35 -2.30 12.32 20.63
C ALA A 35 -1.14 12.12 21.63
N ASP A 36 -1.45 11.80 22.90
CA ASP A 36 -0.49 11.51 23.98
C ASP A 36 0.09 10.09 23.93
N ARG A 37 -0.47 9.21 23.12
CA ARG A 37 0.00 7.83 23.01
C ARG A 37 1.20 7.73 22.08
N GLU A 38 2.27 7.11 22.55
CA GLU A 38 3.38 6.69 21.71
C GLU A 38 2.94 5.54 20.80
N ILE A 39 3.29 5.61 19.52
CA ILE A 39 2.91 4.63 18.50
C ILE A 39 4.15 3.89 18.01
N LEU A 40 4.13 2.56 18.03
CA LEU A 40 5.03 1.72 17.26
C LEU A 40 4.36 1.40 15.92
N PHE A 41 4.90 1.94 14.83
CA PHE A 41 4.41 1.68 13.47
C PHE A 41 5.25 0.59 12.81
N LEU A 42 4.60 -0.45 12.32
CA LEU A 42 5.25 -1.60 11.69
C LEU A 42 4.45 -2.12 10.48
N PRO A 43 5.03 -2.93 9.58
CA PRO A 43 6.43 -3.33 9.54
C PRO A 43 7.29 -2.47 8.60
N ASP A 44 6.72 -1.51 7.83
CA ASP A 44 7.42 -0.79 6.77
C ASP A 44 7.88 0.60 7.21
N MET A 45 9.18 0.86 7.06
CA MET A 45 9.77 2.09 7.51
C MET A 45 9.42 3.31 6.64
N TYR A 46 9.24 3.11 5.33
CA TYR A 46 8.91 4.21 4.41
C TYR A 46 7.47 4.68 4.61
N LEU A 47 6.53 3.72 4.72
CA LEU A 47 5.15 4.05 5.07
C LEU A 47 5.07 4.73 6.44
N GLY A 48 5.80 4.22 7.45
CA GLY A 48 5.86 4.81 8.78
C GLY A 48 6.41 6.25 8.76
N ALA A 49 7.47 6.50 8.00
CA ALA A 49 8.02 7.84 7.79
C ALA A 49 7.04 8.77 7.07
N HIS A 50 6.35 8.25 6.04
CA HIS A 50 5.31 8.98 5.32
C HIS A 50 4.16 9.38 6.26
N VAL A 51 3.62 8.46 7.04
CA VAL A 51 2.54 8.71 8.00
C VAL A 51 2.99 9.73 9.06
N ARG A 52 4.19 9.59 9.62
CA ARG A 52 4.75 10.55 10.59
C ARG A 52 4.84 11.96 10.01
N ARG A 53 5.27 12.10 8.76
CA ARG A 53 5.35 13.38 8.05
C ARG A 53 3.98 14.01 7.82
N VAL A 54 3.03 13.23 7.31
CA VAL A 54 1.68 13.73 6.96
C VAL A 54 0.88 14.10 8.20
N THR A 55 0.98 13.31 9.28
CA THR A 55 0.27 13.57 10.53
C THR A 55 0.94 14.61 11.42
N GLY A 56 2.22 14.92 11.18
CA GLY A 56 3.03 15.80 12.04
C GLY A 56 3.33 15.23 13.43
N ARG A 57 2.98 13.96 13.71
CA ARG A 57 3.16 13.33 15.02
C ARG A 57 4.62 12.93 15.28
N ALA A 58 5.23 13.52 16.31
CA ALA A 58 6.60 13.21 16.71
C ALA A 58 6.72 11.89 17.50
N ASN A 59 5.62 11.42 18.10
CA ASN A 59 5.58 10.25 18.99
C ASN A 59 5.33 8.93 18.23
N ILE A 60 5.73 8.85 16.96
CA ILE A 60 5.73 7.63 16.17
C ILE A 60 7.14 7.07 16.12
N ARG A 61 7.33 5.87 16.67
CA ARG A 61 8.51 5.02 16.46
C ARG A 61 8.24 4.12 15.27
N VAL A 62 9.12 4.14 14.31
CA VAL A 62 9.00 3.35 13.09
C VAL A 62 9.86 2.10 13.19
N TRP A 63 9.28 0.94 12.91
CA TRP A 63 10.02 -0.30 12.74
C TRP A 63 10.85 -0.23 11.46
N MET A 64 12.10 -0.71 11.51
CA MET A 64 13.07 -0.59 10.42
C MET A 64 12.99 -1.78 9.44
N GLY A 65 11.78 -2.17 9.07
CA GLY A 65 11.53 -3.14 8.01
C GLY A 65 11.20 -2.45 6.69
N GLU A 66 11.31 -3.19 5.59
CA GLU A 66 11.04 -2.67 4.26
C GLU A 66 10.48 -3.74 3.33
N CYS A 67 9.70 -3.33 2.34
CA CYS A 67 9.33 -4.18 1.21
C CYS A 67 10.48 -4.22 0.20
N HIS A 68 11.09 -5.39 -0.02
CA HIS A 68 12.23 -5.56 -0.94
C HIS A 68 11.95 -5.08 -2.38
N VAL A 69 10.69 -5.10 -2.81
CA VAL A 69 10.30 -4.60 -4.14
C VAL A 69 10.33 -3.08 -4.18
N HIS A 70 9.71 -2.45 -3.18
CA HIS A 70 9.64 -0.99 -3.09
C HIS A 70 11.00 -0.37 -2.76
N ALA A 71 11.81 -1.01 -1.91
CA ALA A 71 13.18 -0.61 -1.62
C ALA A 71 14.10 -0.68 -2.86
N GLY A 72 13.81 -1.59 -3.79
CA GLY A 72 14.52 -1.73 -5.06
C GLY A 72 14.15 -0.69 -6.12
N ILE A 73 13.22 0.22 -5.85
CA ILE A 73 12.92 1.37 -6.72
C ILE A 73 13.71 2.56 -6.18
N ASP A 74 14.86 2.83 -6.77
CA ASP A 74 15.79 3.85 -6.31
C ASP A 74 15.54 5.22 -6.97
N PRO A 75 16.14 6.32 -6.43
CA PRO A 75 16.02 7.66 -6.99
C PRO A 75 16.51 7.79 -8.43
N GLU A 76 17.51 6.96 -8.84
CA GLU A 76 18.04 6.98 -10.21
C GLU A 76 17.00 6.44 -11.20
N ASN A 77 16.21 5.43 -10.80
CA ASN A 77 15.09 4.94 -11.62
C ASN A 77 14.11 6.08 -11.90
N ILE A 78 13.79 6.89 -10.88
CA ILE A 78 12.89 8.02 -11.00
C ILE A 78 13.47 9.09 -11.93
N ARG A 79 14.73 9.51 -11.71
CA ARG A 79 15.41 10.52 -12.55
C ARG A 79 15.43 10.10 -14.02
N ARG A 80 15.78 8.83 -14.30
CA ARG A 80 15.82 8.29 -15.66
C ARG A 80 14.44 8.33 -16.33
N GLN A 81 13.40 7.89 -15.65
CA GLN A 81 12.04 7.89 -16.19
C GLN A 81 11.52 9.30 -16.44
N ARG A 82 11.83 10.26 -15.55
CA ARG A 82 11.48 11.65 -15.77
C ARG A 82 12.19 12.28 -16.98
N ALA A 83 13.46 11.97 -17.18
CA ALA A 83 14.20 12.45 -18.34
C ALA A 83 13.62 11.93 -19.66
N LEU A 84 13.07 10.71 -19.66
CA LEU A 84 12.43 10.08 -20.83
C LEU A 84 10.99 10.57 -21.04
N HIS A 85 10.27 10.92 -19.97
CA HIS A 85 8.86 11.28 -19.97
C HIS A 85 8.62 12.52 -19.10
N PRO A 86 9.09 13.71 -19.51
CA PRO A 86 9.03 14.93 -18.69
C PRO A 86 7.59 15.40 -18.41
N GLU A 87 6.63 15.03 -19.25
CA GLU A 87 5.20 15.35 -19.14
C GLU A 87 4.42 14.39 -18.23
N ALA A 88 5.03 13.26 -17.83
CA ALA A 88 4.34 12.21 -17.09
C ALA A 88 4.05 12.59 -15.64
N GLU A 89 2.87 12.23 -15.15
CA GLU A 89 2.59 12.22 -13.71
C GLU A 89 3.23 11.00 -13.03
N PHE A 90 3.69 11.19 -11.78
CA PHE A 90 4.26 10.15 -10.95
C PHE A 90 3.25 9.60 -9.96
N LEU A 91 3.02 8.30 -10.01
CA LEU A 91 2.23 7.55 -9.04
C LEU A 91 3.19 6.74 -8.17
N ILE A 92 3.38 7.13 -6.92
CA ILE A 92 4.39 6.58 -6.01
C ILE A 92 3.68 5.91 -4.84
N HIS A 93 4.02 4.64 -4.58
CA HIS A 93 3.52 3.95 -3.39
C HIS A 93 4.24 4.49 -2.13
N PRO A 94 3.54 4.73 -1.01
CA PRO A 94 4.15 5.29 0.20
C PRO A 94 5.20 4.37 0.86
N GLU A 95 5.22 3.08 0.53
CA GLU A 95 6.27 2.13 0.92
C GLU A 95 7.51 2.20 0.01
N CYS A 96 7.50 3.01 -1.05
CA CYS A 96 8.65 3.14 -1.94
C CYS A 96 9.77 3.95 -1.27
N GLY A 97 10.99 3.42 -1.27
CA GLY A 97 12.18 4.15 -0.84
C GLY A 97 12.42 5.44 -1.64
N CYS A 98 11.94 5.50 -2.86
CA CYS A 98 12.00 6.69 -3.71
C CYS A 98 11.07 7.83 -3.24
N ALA A 99 10.04 7.55 -2.42
CA ALA A 99 9.07 8.56 -1.98
C ALA A 99 9.76 9.71 -1.21
N THR A 100 10.72 9.39 -0.34
CA THR A 100 11.48 10.38 0.42
C THR A 100 12.29 11.29 -0.52
N SER A 101 13.04 10.71 -1.46
CA SER A 101 13.87 11.47 -2.40
C SER A 101 13.04 12.35 -3.33
N VAL A 102 11.85 11.90 -3.73
CA VAL A 102 10.94 12.73 -4.55
C VAL A 102 10.37 13.89 -3.74
N VAL A 103 10.02 13.67 -2.47
CA VAL A 103 9.58 14.75 -1.57
C VAL A 103 10.69 15.79 -1.34
N GLU A 104 11.94 15.34 -1.18
CA GLU A 104 13.10 16.22 -1.09
C GLU A 104 13.27 17.04 -2.37
N ALA A 105 13.19 16.42 -3.55
CA ALA A 105 13.30 17.10 -4.85
C ALA A 105 12.16 18.12 -5.08
N VAL A 106 10.94 17.80 -4.65
CA VAL A 106 9.81 18.74 -4.64
C VAL A 106 10.10 19.93 -3.72
N SER A 107 10.63 19.67 -2.52
CA SER A 107 10.97 20.71 -1.54
C SER A 107 12.12 21.61 -2.01
N ALA A 108 13.05 21.07 -2.78
CA ALA A 108 14.14 21.81 -3.40
C ALA A 108 13.71 22.63 -4.66
N GLY A 109 12.50 22.41 -5.14
CA GLY A 109 12.01 23.02 -6.39
C GLY A 109 12.47 22.35 -7.67
N ASP A 110 13.14 21.20 -7.57
CA ASP A 110 13.62 20.42 -8.72
C ASP A 110 12.50 19.64 -9.42
N VAL A 111 11.36 19.48 -8.73
CA VAL A 111 10.21 18.70 -9.17
C VAL A 111 8.94 19.51 -8.91
N ASP A 112 8.12 19.69 -9.95
CA ASP A 112 6.78 20.26 -9.80
C ASP A 112 5.91 19.32 -8.95
N PRO A 113 5.41 19.78 -7.80
CA PRO A 113 4.54 18.99 -6.93
C PRO A 113 3.23 18.57 -7.60
N ALA A 114 2.74 19.33 -8.58
CA ALA A 114 1.46 19.07 -9.23
C ALA A 114 1.43 17.72 -9.97
N GLY A 115 2.59 17.26 -10.45
CA GLY A 115 2.73 15.98 -11.16
C GLY A 115 3.15 14.81 -10.26
N VAL A 116 3.20 14.95 -8.92
CA VAL A 116 3.68 13.90 -8.01
C VAL A 116 2.59 13.49 -7.02
N HIS A 117 2.21 12.22 -7.06
CA HIS A 117 1.15 11.67 -6.23
C HIS A 117 1.66 10.48 -5.42
N ILE A 118 1.67 10.61 -4.09
CA ILE A 118 1.95 9.49 -3.17
C ILE A 118 0.62 8.87 -2.80
N LEU A 119 0.36 7.67 -3.31
CA LEU A 119 -0.94 7.02 -3.31
C LEU A 119 -0.84 5.54 -2.94
N SER A 120 -1.86 5.05 -2.24
CA SER A 120 -2.08 3.61 -2.13
C SER A 120 -2.35 2.97 -3.50
N THR A 121 -2.30 1.64 -3.59
CA THR A 121 -2.61 0.90 -4.81
C THR A 121 -3.99 1.30 -5.40
N GLU A 122 -5.00 1.46 -4.55
CA GLU A 122 -6.34 1.90 -4.97
C GLU A 122 -6.32 3.34 -5.50
N GLY A 123 -5.61 4.24 -4.84
CA GLY A 123 -5.42 5.62 -5.29
C GLY A 123 -4.70 5.69 -6.64
N MET A 124 -3.69 4.86 -6.85
CA MET A 124 -2.99 4.76 -8.15
C MET A 124 -3.91 4.31 -9.28
N ILE A 125 -4.89 3.43 -8.98
CA ILE A 125 -5.85 2.97 -9.97
C ILE A 125 -6.88 4.06 -10.30
N LYS A 126 -7.28 4.90 -9.34
CA LYS A 126 -8.25 5.97 -9.54
C LYS A 126 -7.66 7.19 -10.25
N ARG A 127 -6.44 7.59 -9.88
CA ARG A 127 -5.81 8.83 -10.34
C ARG A 127 -5.82 9.03 -11.86
N PRO A 128 -5.54 8.05 -12.72
CA PRO A 128 -5.57 8.25 -14.17
C PRO A 128 -6.95 8.64 -14.72
N GLY A 129 -8.04 8.25 -14.05
CA GLY A 129 -9.39 8.66 -14.42
C GLY A 129 -9.72 10.11 -14.07
N GLU A 130 -8.97 10.71 -13.16
CA GLU A 130 -9.14 12.08 -12.65
C GLU A 130 -8.17 13.07 -13.31
N SER A 131 -7.21 12.58 -14.09
CA SER A 131 -6.14 13.36 -14.69
C SER A 131 -6.35 13.59 -16.17
N GLU A 132 -5.99 14.79 -16.64
CA GLU A 132 -5.92 15.16 -18.05
C GLU A 132 -4.66 14.58 -18.73
N THR A 133 -3.66 14.15 -17.95
CA THR A 133 -2.41 13.56 -18.46
C THR A 133 -2.65 12.17 -19.02
N ASP A 134 -2.00 11.87 -20.14
CA ASP A 134 -2.06 10.56 -20.78
C ASP A 134 -0.89 9.65 -20.43
N THR A 135 0.15 10.16 -19.79
CA THR A 135 1.38 9.42 -19.49
C THR A 135 1.66 9.39 -17.98
N PHE A 136 1.92 8.20 -17.45
CA PHE A 136 2.15 7.97 -16.03
C PHE A 136 3.40 7.11 -15.81
N ILE A 137 4.20 7.48 -14.80
CA ILE A 137 5.28 6.65 -14.26
C ILE A 137 4.82 6.07 -12.93
N VAL A 138 4.86 4.75 -12.81
CA VAL A 138 4.29 4.00 -11.69
C VAL A 138 5.39 3.38 -10.84
N ALA A 139 5.55 3.84 -9.61
CA ALA A 139 6.58 3.42 -8.67
C ALA A 139 5.98 2.46 -7.62
N THR A 140 5.71 1.25 -8.04
CA THR A 140 5.31 0.09 -7.23
C THR A 140 5.55 -1.21 -7.99
N GLU A 141 5.03 -2.34 -7.50
CA GLU A 141 5.12 -3.65 -8.14
C GLU A 141 4.48 -3.63 -9.54
N VAL A 142 5.22 -4.14 -10.54
CA VAL A 142 4.86 -4.00 -11.98
C VAL A 142 3.54 -4.66 -12.38
N GLY A 143 3.01 -5.59 -11.60
CA GLY A 143 1.74 -6.26 -11.88
C GLY A 143 0.54 -5.31 -11.95
N ILE A 144 0.59 -4.17 -11.27
CA ILE A 144 -0.46 -3.14 -11.33
C ILE A 144 -0.65 -2.59 -12.74
N LEU A 145 0.43 -2.55 -13.56
CA LEU A 145 0.39 -2.01 -14.92
C LEU A 145 -0.62 -2.73 -15.80
N HIS A 146 -0.80 -4.04 -15.60
CA HIS A 146 -1.83 -4.80 -16.32
C HIS A 146 -3.24 -4.24 -16.04
N ARG A 147 -3.55 -3.98 -14.76
CA ARG A 147 -4.84 -3.43 -14.36
C ARG A 147 -5.04 -2.01 -14.88
N LEU A 148 -4.01 -1.17 -14.78
CA LEU A 148 -4.03 0.22 -15.27
C LEU A 148 -4.26 0.28 -16.79
N ARG A 149 -3.49 -0.48 -17.58
CA ARG A 149 -3.62 -0.54 -19.03
C ARG A 149 -4.98 -1.07 -19.48
N ARG A 150 -5.54 -2.01 -18.73
CA ARG A 150 -6.89 -2.52 -19.01
C ARG A 150 -7.99 -1.52 -18.66
N ALA A 151 -7.84 -0.76 -17.56
CA ALA A 151 -8.82 0.24 -17.14
C ALA A 151 -8.79 1.51 -18.01
N TYR A 152 -7.60 1.88 -18.51
CA TYR A 152 -7.38 3.10 -19.27
C TYR A 152 -6.60 2.82 -20.55
N PRO A 153 -7.23 2.21 -21.58
CA PRO A 153 -6.54 1.78 -22.80
C PRO A 153 -5.99 2.94 -23.65
N GLY A 154 -6.49 4.16 -23.43
CA GLY A 154 -6.00 5.38 -24.11
C GLY A 154 -4.82 6.04 -23.41
N LYS A 155 -4.37 5.52 -22.25
CA LYS A 155 -3.27 6.10 -21.46
C LYS A 155 -2.04 5.21 -21.44
N THR A 156 -0.88 5.81 -21.25
CA THR A 156 0.42 5.13 -21.25
C THR A 156 0.97 5.02 -19.83
N PHE A 157 1.43 3.83 -19.47
CA PHE A 157 1.96 3.54 -18.13
C PHE A 157 3.35 2.91 -18.21
N HIS A 158 4.33 3.59 -17.62
CA HIS A 158 5.72 3.16 -17.51
C HIS A 158 6.02 2.70 -16.09
N ALA A 159 6.73 1.60 -15.94
CA ALA A 159 7.28 1.22 -14.64
C ALA A 159 8.43 2.16 -14.26
N ALA A 160 8.48 2.63 -13.02
CA ALA A 160 9.66 3.32 -12.51
C ALA A 160 10.89 2.39 -12.55
N ASN A 161 10.70 1.12 -12.20
CA ASN A 161 11.68 0.05 -12.36
C ASN A 161 10.96 -1.21 -12.87
N GLU A 162 11.33 -1.68 -14.08
CA GLU A 162 10.73 -2.87 -14.70
C GLU A 162 11.05 -4.18 -13.96
N ARG A 163 12.06 -4.16 -13.08
CA ARG A 163 12.43 -5.29 -12.22
C ARG A 163 11.67 -5.33 -10.90
N ALA A 164 10.81 -4.35 -10.62
CA ALA A 164 10.00 -4.27 -9.40
C ALA A 164 8.88 -5.33 -9.40
N SER A 165 9.25 -6.60 -9.36
CA SER A 165 8.34 -7.74 -9.35
C SER A 165 8.49 -8.54 -8.05
N CYS A 166 7.36 -8.80 -7.38
CA CYS A 166 7.34 -9.53 -6.13
C CYS A 166 7.20 -11.05 -6.39
N ALA A 167 8.27 -11.80 -6.11
CA ALA A 167 8.27 -13.25 -6.24
C ALA A 167 7.19 -13.91 -5.36
N TYR A 168 6.96 -13.37 -4.15
CA TYR A 168 5.95 -13.89 -3.22
C TYR A 168 4.52 -13.72 -3.76
N MET A 169 4.20 -12.56 -4.36
CA MET A 169 2.89 -12.35 -5.01
C MET A 169 2.67 -13.27 -6.21
N LYS A 170 3.73 -13.77 -6.85
CA LYS A 170 3.67 -14.68 -8.00
C LYS A 170 3.63 -16.16 -7.61
N VAL A 171 3.74 -16.50 -6.32
CA VAL A 171 3.62 -17.91 -5.85
C VAL A 171 2.22 -18.46 -6.07
N THR A 172 1.18 -17.65 -5.85
CA THR A 172 -0.21 -18.02 -6.11
C THR A 172 -0.54 -17.83 -7.58
N THR A 173 -0.90 -18.91 -8.26
CA THR A 173 -1.27 -18.92 -9.69
C THR A 173 -2.70 -19.41 -9.87
N LEU A 174 -3.34 -19.08 -11.00
CA LEU A 174 -4.70 -19.55 -11.30
C LEU A 174 -4.86 -21.07 -11.21
N PRO A 175 -3.94 -21.92 -11.74
CA PRO A 175 -4.02 -23.37 -11.56
C PRO A 175 -3.95 -23.80 -10.09
N LYS A 176 -3.16 -23.11 -9.24
CA LYS A 176 -3.13 -23.41 -7.80
C LYS A 176 -4.43 -23.04 -7.10
N VAL A 177 -5.04 -21.89 -7.49
CA VAL A 177 -6.35 -21.49 -6.95
C VAL A 177 -7.41 -22.51 -7.35
N LEU A 178 -7.48 -22.91 -8.62
CA LEU A 178 -8.39 -23.93 -9.10
C LEU A 178 -8.20 -25.25 -8.34
N GLY A 179 -6.96 -25.74 -8.25
CA GLY A 179 -6.64 -26.97 -7.54
C GLY A 179 -7.01 -26.94 -6.06
N ALA A 180 -6.81 -25.79 -5.39
CA ALA A 180 -7.21 -25.63 -4.00
C ALA A 180 -8.74 -25.74 -3.83
N LEU A 181 -9.52 -25.14 -4.76
CA LEU A 181 -10.99 -25.20 -4.73
C LEU A 181 -11.54 -26.59 -5.08
N GLU A 182 -10.98 -27.24 -6.11
CA GLU A 182 -11.44 -28.58 -6.55
C GLU A 182 -11.11 -29.68 -5.54
N ARG A 183 -9.94 -29.60 -4.92
CA ARG A 183 -9.43 -30.64 -4.00
C ARG A 183 -9.55 -30.25 -2.52
N MET A 184 -10.02 -29.03 -2.22
CA MET A 184 -10.11 -28.47 -0.88
C MET A 184 -8.78 -28.56 -0.11
N GLU A 185 -7.65 -28.35 -0.83
CA GLU A 185 -6.28 -28.40 -0.31
C GLU A 185 -5.85 -27.05 0.28
N HIS A 186 -4.74 -27.06 1.03
CA HIS A 186 -4.11 -25.88 1.62
C HIS A 186 -5.02 -25.11 2.60
N ARG A 187 -5.82 -25.83 3.38
CA ARG A 187 -6.62 -25.21 4.43
C ARG A 187 -5.72 -24.46 5.42
N ILE A 188 -5.97 -23.17 5.55
CA ILE A 188 -5.30 -22.33 6.54
C ILE A 188 -6.14 -22.29 7.82
N THR A 189 -5.47 -22.47 8.96
CA THR A 189 -6.09 -22.38 10.29
C THR A 189 -5.27 -21.41 11.14
N VAL A 190 -5.95 -20.65 11.97
CA VAL A 190 -5.36 -19.76 12.98
C VAL A 190 -5.83 -20.26 14.34
N ALA A 191 -4.92 -20.31 15.33
CA ALA A 191 -5.30 -20.68 16.70
C ALA A 191 -6.41 -19.75 17.20
N PRO A 192 -7.47 -20.27 17.86
CA PRO A 192 -8.65 -19.49 18.22
C PRO A 192 -8.34 -18.22 19.04
N ASP A 193 -7.43 -18.31 19.99
CA ASP A 193 -6.98 -17.21 20.84
C ASP A 193 -6.23 -16.12 20.04
N VAL A 194 -5.39 -16.52 19.08
CA VAL A 194 -4.71 -15.60 18.16
C VAL A 194 -5.73 -14.94 17.23
N ALA A 195 -6.68 -15.70 16.70
CA ALA A 195 -7.73 -15.19 15.81
C ALA A 195 -8.61 -14.15 16.53
N GLU A 196 -8.96 -14.37 17.80
CA GLU A 196 -9.73 -13.42 18.61
C GLU A 196 -8.99 -12.09 18.80
N ARG A 197 -7.72 -12.13 19.22
CA ARG A 197 -6.92 -10.93 19.41
C ARG A 197 -6.68 -10.18 18.08
N ALA A 198 -6.30 -10.88 17.02
CA ALA A 198 -6.06 -10.30 15.71
C ALA A 198 -7.32 -9.63 15.13
N ARG A 199 -8.50 -10.20 15.38
CA ARG A 199 -9.79 -9.64 14.93
C ARG A 199 -10.02 -8.25 15.52
N LEU A 200 -9.70 -8.02 16.79
CA LEU A 200 -9.90 -6.72 17.44
C LEU A 200 -9.10 -5.60 16.74
N ALA A 201 -7.85 -5.86 16.35
CA ALA A 201 -7.03 -4.89 15.64
C ALA A 201 -7.59 -4.59 14.23
N ILE A 202 -8.11 -5.61 13.54
CA ILE A 202 -8.74 -5.47 12.22
C ILE A 202 -10.08 -4.71 12.34
N GLU A 203 -10.93 -5.03 13.30
CA GLU A 203 -12.22 -4.37 13.52
C GLU A 203 -12.05 -2.88 13.81
N ARG A 204 -11.04 -2.51 14.61
CA ARG A 204 -10.70 -1.11 14.85
C ARG A 204 -10.31 -0.38 13.57
N MET A 205 -9.50 -1.01 12.71
CA MET A 205 -9.15 -0.45 11.39
C MET A 205 -10.40 -0.24 10.52
N VAL A 206 -11.27 -1.24 10.45
CA VAL A 206 -12.50 -1.19 9.63
C VAL A 206 -13.44 -0.10 10.14
N ALA A 207 -13.57 0.05 11.47
CA ALA A 207 -14.40 1.09 12.07
C ALA A 207 -13.90 2.52 11.77
N ILE A 208 -12.59 2.71 11.61
CA ILE A 208 -11.97 4.01 11.27
C ILE A 208 -12.09 4.30 9.77
N GLY A 209 -11.80 3.31 8.92
CA GLY A 209 -11.83 3.46 7.45
C GLY A 209 -13.22 3.25 6.83
N GLY A 210 -14.18 2.86 7.63
CA GLY A 210 -15.54 2.50 7.21
C GLY A 210 -16.49 3.67 6.98
N GLY A 211 -16.15 4.58 6.09
CA GLY A 211 -17.21 5.20 5.28
C GLY A 211 -17.84 4.06 4.47
N ALA A 212 -19.08 3.69 4.84
CA ALA A 212 -19.80 2.51 4.42
C ALA A 212 -19.60 2.18 2.93
N THR A 213 -18.83 1.13 2.66
CA THR A 213 -19.05 0.35 1.44
C THR A 213 -20.21 -0.58 1.78
N PRO A 214 -21.36 -0.49 1.09
CA PRO A 214 -22.45 -1.45 1.31
C PRO A 214 -21.89 -2.85 1.08
N ALA A 215 -22.14 -3.77 2.00
CA ALA A 215 -21.91 -5.19 1.78
C ALA A 215 -22.50 -5.55 0.41
N GLY A 216 -21.66 -6.05 -0.49
CA GLY A 216 -22.16 -6.65 -1.71
C GLY A 216 -23.18 -7.73 -1.37
N PRO A 217 -24.14 -8.02 -2.25
CA PRO A 217 -25.21 -8.97 -1.96
C PRO A 217 -24.59 -10.29 -1.51
N GLY A 218 -24.97 -10.70 -0.29
CA GLY A 218 -24.56 -11.96 0.29
C GLY A 218 -24.90 -13.07 -0.70
N VAL A 219 -23.94 -13.91 -1.02
CA VAL A 219 -24.20 -15.20 -1.67
C VAL A 219 -24.89 -16.03 -0.60
N ASP A 220 -26.16 -16.23 -0.78
CA ASP A 220 -26.98 -17.12 0.03
C ASP A 220 -26.40 -18.55 -0.10
N PRO A 221 -26.01 -19.24 0.99
CA PRO A 221 -25.51 -20.60 0.89
C PRO A 221 -26.67 -21.62 0.96
N GLY A 222 -27.64 -21.46 0.09
CA GLY A 222 -28.84 -22.30 0.09
C GLY A 222 -29.39 -22.50 -1.31
N GLU A 223 -28.86 -23.47 -2.04
CA GLU A 223 -29.51 -24.54 -2.80
C GLU A 223 -28.49 -25.32 -3.61
#